data_665d15fb5505659ccdc17ea0e35867ba
#
_entry.id   665d15fb5505659ccdc17ea0e35867ba
#
_cell.length_a   1.000
_cell.length_b   1.000
_cell.length_c   1.000
_cell.angle_alpha   90.00
_cell.angle_beta   90.00
_cell.angle_gamma   90.00
#
_symmetry.space_group_name_H-M   'P 1'
#
loop_
_entity.id
_entity.type
_entity.pdbx_description
1 polymer ?
#
loop_
_entity_poly.entity_id
_entity_poly.type
_entity_poly.pdbx_seq_one_letter_code
_entity_poly.pdbx_strand_id
1 'polypeptide(L)'
;MSPGWQIRSRRTFGLYREKPCRLGASPLRLRLTGIIEMNPDRYSRQVILPEIGQEGQAKMAQSSVLCVGAGGLGSPALLYLAAAGIGRIGLIDPDRVDESNLQRQVLYDTAQVGQFKARAASQRLADLNPHIRIEAYQGELDADAAAELVPAYDIILDGTDNFAAKFLINDASVKFGKPWVYSAIQGFEAQVAVFNYEGSACYRCLYPYAPLGHIPNCAEGGIIGAVAGIAGVTQALQVIKIITGHEGFEPLTGTLWTLDARTMATRTLFIPRDAACLCCSKNPEEIILEYEPQNCEINDREVQEISVDGAQSIDNAFYVDVREEYEWAGGAIEGAAFLPLSRLMDGHAPDLPEDRTIVLYCAKGVRSRHAATMLKARGVHNVVNLRGGYEAWLRENA
;
A
#
# COMPACT_ATOMS: atom_id res chain seq x y z
N MET A 1 1.06 -19.07 56.99
CA MET A 1 0.17 -19.92 56.19
C MET A 1 -0.40 -19.06 55.05
N SER A 2 0.19 -19.11 53.88
CA SER A 2 -0.27 -18.36 52.72
C SER A 2 -0.77 -19.36 51.68
N PRO A 3 -1.92 -19.16 51.04
CA PRO A 3 -2.37 -20.05 49.96
C PRO A 3 -1.74 -19.59 48.63
N GLY A 4 -1.06 -20.54 48.02
CA GLY A 4 -0.45 -20.37 46.70
C GLY A 4 -1.48 -20.29 45.59
N TRP A 5 -1.27 -19.35 44.69
CA TRP A 5 -1.99 -19.25 43.44
C TRP A 5 -1.31 -20.13 42.41
N GLN A 6 -1.96 -21.17 41.96
CA GLN A 6 -1.54 -21.94 40.79
C GLN A 6 -2.06 -21.27 39.51
N ILE A 7 -1.15 -20.74 38.74
CA ILE A 7 -1.41 -20.24 37.37
C ILE A 7 -1.51 -21.48 36.45
N ARG A 8 -2.72 -21.81 36.01
CA ARG A 8 -2.92 -22.75 34.90
C ARG A 8 -2.80 -21.99 33.58
N SER A 9 -1.67 -22.11 32.94
CA SER A 9 -1.48 -21.68 31.55
C SER A 9 -2.20 -22.66 30.61
N ARG A 10 -3.31 -22.27 30.03
CA ARG A 10 -3.83 -22.91 28.81
C ARG A 10 -3.39 -22.05 27.61
N ARG A 11 -2.26 -22.43 27.00
CA ARG A 11 -1.88 -21.97 25.68
C ARG A 11 -2.70 -22.74 24.64
N THR A 12 -3.68 -22.10 24.04
CA THR A 12 -4.22 -22.54 22.75
C THR A 12 -3.43 -21.88 21.65
N PHE A 13 -2.52 -22.64 21.04
CA PHE A 13 -1.78 -22.21 19.86
C PHE A 13 -2.76 -22.11 18.69
N GLY A 14 -2.90 -20.90 18.11
CA GLY A 14 -3.50 -20.71 16.79
C GLY A 14 -2.63 -21.42 15.74
N LEU A 15 -3.26 -22.27 14.96
CA LEU A 15 -2.60 -23.04 13.90
C LEU A 15 -2.13 -22.10 12.79
N TYR A 16 -0.82 -21.84 12.77
CA TYR A 16 -0.12 -21.23 11.64
C TYR A 16 -0.05 -22.28 10.53
N ARG A 17 -0.66 -22.00 9.37
CA ARG A 17 -0.48 -22.81 8.17
C ARG A 17 0.49 -22.10 7.22
N GLU A 18 1.70 -22.62 7.16
CA GLU A 18 2.59 -22.36 6.04
C GLU A 18 2.00 -23.07 4.81
N LYS A 19 1.70 -22.33 3.75
CA LYS A 19 1.48 -22.91 2.42
C LYS A 19 2.48 -22.32 1.47
N PRO A 20 3.27 -23.17 0.79
CA PRO A 20 3.90 -22.77 -0.45
C PRO A 20 2.80 -22.64 -1.51
N CYS A 21 2.89 -21.63 -2.33
CA CYS A 21 1.99 -21.37 -3.46
C CYS A 21 2.01 -22.57 -4.42
N ARG A 22 1.06 -23.50 -4.28
CA ARG A 22 0.59 -24.44 -5.30
C ARG A 22 -0.86 -24.74 -5.01
N LEU A 23 -1.72 -24.26 -5.89
CA LEU A 23 -3.16 -24.52 -5.94
C LEU A 23 -3.43 -26.03 -6.04
N GLY A 24 -4.19 -26.54 -5.11
CA GLY A 24 -4.77 -27.87 -5.18
C GLY A 24 -5.14 -28.44 -3.81
N ALA A 25 -6.23 -27.96 -3.19
CA ALA A 25 -7.12 -28.71 -2.31
C ALA A 25 -8.19 -27.78 -1.70
N SER A 26 -9.45 -28.10 -1.92
CA SER A 26 -10.62 -27.43 -1.35
C SER A 26 -10.50 -27.30 0.17
N PRO A 27 -10.83 -26.12 0.76
CA PRO A 27 -10.90 -26.00 2.21
C PRO A 27 -12.14 -26.73 2.73
N LEU A 28 -11.93 -27.66 3.67
CA LEU A 28 -13.00 -28.23 4.48
C LEU A 28 -13.72 -27.09 5.22
N ARG A 29 -14.99 -26.87 4.86
CA ARG A 29 -15.90 -25.99 5.60
C ARG A 29 -16.23 -26.66 6.94
N LEU A 30 -15.49 -26.32 7.98
CA LEU A 30 -15.96 -26.52 9.35
C LEU A 30 -16.86 -25.33 9.71
N ARG A 31 -18.17 -25.54 9.63
CA ARG A 31 -19.15 -24.66 10.29
C ARG A 31 -18.97 -24.82 11.79
N LEU A 32 -18.21 -23.93 12.40
CA LEU A 32 -18.28 -23.74 13.85
C LEU A 32 -19.37 -22.70 14.11
N THR A 33 -20.55 -23.19 14.49
CA THR A 33 -21.59 -22.40 15.14
C THR A 33 -21.14 -22.14 16.57
N GLY A 34 -20.18 -21.23 16.75
CA GLY A 34 -19.80 -20.71 18.06
C GLY A 34 -20.31 -19.27 18.12
N ILE A 35 -21.26 -19.02 19.01
CA ILE A 35 -21.60 -17.68 19.48
C ILE A 35 -20.29 -17.12 20.04
N ILE A 36 -19.72 -16.10 19.37
CA ILE A 36 -18.58 -15.34 19.91
C ILE A 36 -19.15 -14.63 21.13
N GLU A 37 -18.83 -15.09 22.34
CA GLU A 37 -19.16 -14.38 23.59
C GLU A 37 -18.46 -13.01 23.51
N MET A 38 -19.22 -11.98 23.17
CA MET A 38 -18.74 -10.61 23.21
C MET A 38 -18.42 -10.27 24.67
N ASN A 39 -17.16 -9.90 24.93
CA ASN A 39 -16.81 -9.33 26.23
C ASN A 39 -17.44 -7.92 26.32
N PRO A 40 -18.53 -7.72 27.07
CA PRO A 40 -19.26 -6.45 27.08
C PRO A 40 -18.42 -5.28 27.61
N ASP A 41 -17.43 -5.56 28.45
CA ASP A 41 -16.59 -4.52 29.04
C ASP A 41 -15.61 -3.93 28.02
N ARG A 42 -15.08 -4.76 27.12
CA ARG A 42 -14.09 -4.31 26.10
C ARG A 42 -14.65 -3.26 25.16
N TYR A 43 -15.90 -3.40 24.76
CA TYR A 43 -16.55 -2.53 23.77
C TYR A 43 -17.54 -1.55 24.36
N SER A 44 -17.63 -1.47 25.70
CA SER A 44 -18.63 -0.65 26.40
C SER A 44 -18.62 0.82 25.93
N ARG A 45 -17.44 1.37 25.63
CA ARG A 45 -17.31 2.76 25.17
C ARG A 45 -17.80 3.00 23.74
N GLN A 46 -17.82 1.96 22.90
CA GLN A 46 -18.41 2.01 21.56
C GLN A 46 -19.92 1.82 21.61
N VAL A 47 -20.38 0.86 22.43
CA VAL A 47 -21.79 0.53 22.55
C VAL A 47 -22.64 1.66 23.14
N ILE A 48 -22.05 2.57 23.90
CA ILE A 48 -22.73 3.76 24.42
C ILE A 48 -23.11 4.76 23.32
N LEU A 49 -22.36 4.79 22.18
CA LEU A 49 -22.64 5.67 21.07
C LEU A 49 -23.91 5.21 20.35
N PRO A 50 -24.93 6.07 20.18
CA PRO A 50 -26.19 5.70 19.52
C PRO A 50 -26.00 5.14 18.12
N GLU A 51 -25.00 5.65 17.38
CA GLU A 51 -24.65 5.26 16.00
C GLU A 51 -24.05 3.85 15.93
N ILE A 52 -23.59 3.32 17.05
CA ILE A 52 -23.02 1.97 17.15
C ILE A 52 -23.97 1.04 17.91
N GLY A 53 -24.25 1.34 19.16
CA GLY A 53 -25.10 0.53 20.00
C GLY A 53 -24.65 -0.94 20.13
N GLN A 54 -25.49 -1.77 20.68
CA GLN A 54 -25.24 -3.22 20.71
C GLN A 54 -25.36 -3.87 19.34
N GLU A 55 -26.28 -3.34 18.49
CA GLU A 55 -26.51 -3.85 17.15
C GLU A 55 -25.29 -3.62 16.25
N GLY A 56 -24.76 -2.40 16.23
CA GLY A 56 -23.54 -2.06 15.44
C GLY A 56 -22.34 -2.88 15.90
N GLN A 57 -22.17 -3.09 17.22
CA GLN A 57 -21.11 -3.93 17.74
C GLN A 57 -21.29 -5.41 17.33
N ALA A 58 -22.53 -5.91 17.30
CA ALA A 58 -22.81 -7.25 16.81
C ALA A 58 -22.54 -7.40 15.31
N LYS A 59 -22.89 -6.38 14.50
CA LYS A 59 -22.54 -6.32 13.07
C LYS A 59 -21.02 -6.36 12.87
N MET A 60 -20.25 -5.58 13.63
CA MET A 60 -18.78 -5.60 13.58
C MET A 60 -18.21 -6.97 13.91
N ALA A 61 -18.72 -7.63 14.94
CA ALA A 61 -18.29 -8.97 15.35
C ALA A 61 -18.60 -10.07 14.30
N GLN A 62 -19.58 -9.85 13.44
CA GLN A 62 -19.98 -10.78 12.36
C GLN A 62 -19.30 -10.47 11.04
N SER A 63 -18.74 -9.28 10.87
CA SER A 63 -18.15 -8.79 9.62
C SER A 63 -16.72 -9.26 9.41
N SER A 64 -16.32 -9.27 8.16
CA SER A 64 -14.98 -9.63 7.72
C SER A 64 -14.37 -8.57 6.81
N VAL A 65 -13.08 -8.27 7.03
CA VAL A 65 -12.33 -7.26 6.29
C VAL A 65 -11.05 -7.87 5.74
N LEU A 66 -10.78 -7.70 4.44
CA LEU A 66 -9.51 -8.03 3.82
C LEU A 66 -8.66 -6.76 3.71
N CYS A 67 -7.54 -6.71 4.41
CA CYS A 67 -6.55 -5.65 4.27
C CYS A 67 -5.47 -6.09 3.27
N VAL A 68 -5.32 -5.34 2.20
CA VAL A 68 -4.28 -5.54 1.20
C VAL A 68 -3.14 -4.59 1.51
N GLY A 69 -2.01 -5.14 1.98
CA GLY A 69 -0.88 -4.36 2.47
C GLY A 69 -0.98 -3.99 3.96
N ALA A 70 0.03 -4.36 4.73
CA ALA A 70 0.18 -4.04 6.16
C ALA A 70 1.30 -3.00 6.40
N GLY A 71 1.48 -2.12 5.42
CA GLY A 71 2.44 -1.02 5.44
C GLY A 71 1.99 0.20 6.25
N GLY A 72 2.37 1.41 5.80
CA GLY A 72 2.10 2.65 6.53
C GLY A 72 0.61 2.97 6.72
N LEU A 73 -0.24 2.63 5.74
CA LEU A 73 -1.70 2.79 5.80
C LEU A 73 -2.35 1.63 6.54
N GLY A 74 -2.00 0.38 6.17
CA GLY A 74 -2.58 -0.81 6.77
C GLY A 74 -2.26 -0.96 8.26
N SER A 75 -1.07 -0.57 8.72
CA SER A 75 -0.66 -0.67 10.13
C SER A 75 -1.63 0.01 11.10
N PRO A 76 -1.91 1.31 11.00
CA PRO A 76 -2.86 1.97 11.89
C PRO A 76 -4.28 1.48 11.67
N ALA A 77 -4.70 1.23 10.43
CA ALA A 77 -6.04 0.74 10.14
C ALA A 77 -6.32 -0.60 10.81
N LEU A 78 -5.43 -1.57 10.67
CA LEU A 78 -5.54 -2.90 11.27
C LEU A 78 -5.62 -2.86 12.81
N LEU A 79 -4.82 -1.99 13.45
CA LEU A 79 -4.87 -1.82 14.89
C LEU A 79 -6.25 -1.37 15.37
N TYR A 80 -6.84 -0.36 14.72
CA TYR A 80 -8.15 0.14 15.11
C TYR A 80 -9.29 -0.81 14.75
N LEU A 81 -9.23 -1.52 13.64
CA LEU A 81 -10.23 -2.53 13.29
C LEU A 81 -10.21 -3.71 14.27
N ALA A 82 -9.02 -4.20 14.63
CA ALA A 82 -8.87 -5.24 15.63
C ALA A 82 -9.35 -4.78 17.01
N ALA A 83 -8.98 -3.57 17.43
CA ALA A 83 -9.43 -2.99 18.71
C ALA A 83 -10.96 -2.79 18.73
N ALA A 84 -11.57 -2.37 17.62
CA ALA A 84 -13.02 -2.19 17.48
C ALA A 84 -13.79 -3.50 17.50
N GLY A 85 -13.15 -4.65 17.28
CA GLY A 85 -13.77 -5.97 17.33
C GLY A 85 -14.41 -6.41 16.02
N ILE A 86 -13.78 -6.09 14.88
CA ILE A 86 -14.13 -6.72 13.60
C ILE A 86 -13.86 -8.22 13.74
N GLY A 87 -14.89 -9.04 13.54
CA GLY A 87 -14.85 -10.46 13.90
C GLY A 87 -13.83 -11.28 13.13
N ARG A 88 -13.56 -10.91 11.86
CA ARG A 88 -12.58 -11.58 11.01
C ARG A 88 -11.77 -10.55 10.20
N ILE A 89 -10.46 -10.58 10.35
CA ILE A 89 -9.54 -9.75 9.59
C ILE A 89 -8.58 -10.65 8.81
N GLY A 90 -8.64 -10.56 7.47
CA GLY A 90 -7.61 -11.08 6.60
C GLY A 90 -6.59 -9.99 6.29
N LEU A 91 -5.33 -10.33 6.21
CA LEU A 91 -4.29 -9.43 5.75
C LEU A 91 -3.33 -10.15 4.81
N ILE A 92 -3.00 -9.50 3.70
CA ILE A 92 -2.05 -10.01 2.71
C ILE A 92 -0.91 -9.01 2.53
N ASP A 93 0.34 -9.47 2.67
CA ASP A 93 1.54 -8.64 2.51
C ASP A 93 2.75 -9.53 2.14
N PRO A 94 3.52 -9.22 1.08
CA PRO A 94 4.67 -10.01 0.66
C PRO A 94 5.94 -9.72 1.46
N ASP A 95 6.02 -8.56 2.10
CA ASP A 95 7.25 -7.96 2.59
C ASP A 95 7.70 -8.51 3.95
N ARG A 96 8.95 -8.14 4.26
CA ARG A 96 9.51 -8.25 5.61
C ARG A 96 9.51 -6.89 6.30
N VAL A 97 9.48 -6.93 7.62
CA VAL A 97 9.69 -5.73 8.45
C VAL A 97 11.12 -5.25 8.25
N ASP A 98 11.26 -3.98 7.90
CA ASP A 98 12.52 -3.28 7.73
C ASP A 98 12.62 -2.11 8.70
N GLU A 99 13.82 -1.82 9.19
CA GLU A 99 14.04 -0.73 10.16
C GLU A 99 13.57 0.62 9.60
N SER A 100 13.79 0.88 8.31
CA SER A 100 13.35 2.10 7.62
C SER A 100 11.83 2.25 7.55
N ASN A 101 11.08 1.19 7.85
CA ASN A 101 9.62 1.20 7.86
C ASN A 101 9.04 1.63 9.22
N LEU A 102 9.77 1.41 10.32
CA LEU A 102 9.25 1.55 11.69
C LEU A 102 8.77 2.96 12.03
N GLN A 103 9.29 3.99 11.36
CA GLN A 103 8.87 5.39 11.55
C GLN A 103 7.40 5.66 11.13
N ARG A 104 6.75 4.73 10.36
CA ARG A 104 5.35 4.86 9.91
C ARG A 104 4.53 3.58 10.03
N GLN A 105 5.15 2.43 10.20
CA GLN A 105 4.48 1.13 10.30
C GLN A 105 4.41 0.70 11.78
N VAL A 106 3.58 1.43 12.55
CA VAL A 106 3.48 1.33 14.02
C VAL A 106 2.90 0.00 14.54
N LEU A 107 2.54 -0.89 13.65
CA LEU A 107 2.11 -2.26 13.96
C LEU A 107 3.29 -3.14 14.39
N TYR A 108 4.52 -2.76 13.99
CA TYR A 108 5.74 -3.51 14.20
C TYR A 108 6.68 -2.81 15.19
N ASP A 109 7.60 -3.60 15.73
CA ASP A 109 8.68 -3.13 16.59
C ASP A 109 10.06 -3.57 16.09
N THR A 110 11.14 -3.04 16.68
CA THR A 110 12.53 -3.31 16.28
C THR A 110 12.91 -4.80 16.40
N ALA A 111 12.31 -5.54 17.36
CA ALA A 111 12.62 -6.97 17.55
C ALA A 111 12.04 -7.83 16.42
N GLN A 112 11.15 -7.28 15.60
CA GLN A 112 10.50 -7.96 14.48
C GLN A 112 11.19 -7.71 13.13
N VAL A 113 12.25 -6.89 13.08
CA VAL A 113 13.01 -6.65 11.84
C VAL A 113 13.48 -7.97 11.22
N GLY A 114 13.23 -8.11 9.91
CA GLY A 114 13.49 -9.34 9.13
C GLY A 114 12.37 -10.38 9.15
N GLN A 115 11.38 -10.29 10.04
CA GLN A 115 10.20 -11.17 10.03
C GLN A 115 9.26 -10.77 8.88
N PHE A 116 8.46 -11.71 8.38
CA PHE A 116 7.40 -11.37 7.42
C PHE A 116 6.34 -10.49 8.07
N LYS A 117 5.96 -9.40 7.39
CA LYS A 117 4.96 -8.43 7.88
C LYS A 117 3.65 -9.11 8.22
N ALA A 118 3.14 -9.97 7.34
CA ALA A 118 1.88 -10.69 7.56
C ALA A 118 1.90 -11.49 8.87
N ARG A 119 3.00 -12.16 9.18
CA ARG A 119 3.16 -12.93 10.42
C ARG A 119 3.24 -12.04 11.66
N ALA A 120 4.10 -11.04 11.63
CA ALA A 120 4.30 -10.12 12.74
C ALA A 120 3.00 -9.36 13.06
N ALA A 121 2.29 -8.87 12.03
CA ALA A 121 0.99 -8.24 12.15
C ALA A 121 -0.05 -9.15 12.80
N SER A 122 -0.18 -10.39 12.31
CA SER A 122 -1.14 -11.36 12.85
C SER A 122 -0.93 -11.61 14.35
N GLN A 123 0.31 -11.78 14.78
CA GLN A 123 0.62 -11.97 16.21
C GLN A 123 0.23 -10.74 17.03
N ARG A 124 0.63 -9.53 16.57
CA ARG A 124 0.33 -8.28 17.25
C ARG A 124 -1.17 -8.01 17.39
N LEU A 125 -1.94 -8.29 16.34
CA LEU A 125 -3.39 -8.11 16.34
C LEU A 125 -4.11 -9.13 17.23
N ALA A 126 -3.65 -10.39 17.26
CA ALA A 126 -4.17 -11.40 18.15
C ALA A 126 -3.89 -11.08 19.64
N ASP A 127 -2.72 -10.53 19.94
CA ASP A 127 -2.39 -10.07 21.30
C ASP A 127 -3.22 -8.84 21.68
N LEU A 128 -3.52 -7.95 20.72
CA LEU A 128 -4.37 -6.78 20.96
C LEU A 128 -5.82 -7.18 21.22
N ASN A 129 -6.36 -8.12 20.46
CA ASN A 129 -7.73 -8.60 20.61
C ASN A 129 -7.85 -10.12 20.37
N PRO A 130 -7.83 -10.94 21.44
CA PRO A 130 -7.89 -12.39 21.32
C PRO A 130 -9.30 -12.94 20.95
N HIS A 131 -10.32 -12.09 20.82
CA HIS A 131 -11.70 -12.48 20.54
C HIS A 131 -12.03 -12.39 19.04
N ILE A 132 -11.10 -11.97 18.20
CA ILE A 132 -11.30 -11.88 16.74
C ILE A 132 -10.44 -12.92 16.02
N ARG A 133 -10.80 -13.21 14.78
CA ARG A 133 -10.05 -14.13 13.93
C ARG A 133 -9.14 -13.34 13.00
N ILE A 134 -7.83 -13.62 13.06
CA ILE A 134 -6.84 -13.04 12.16
C ILE A 134 -6.36 -14.12 11.20
N GLU A 135 -6.39 -13.81 9.90
CA GLU A 135 -5.88 -14.67 8.82
C GLU A 135 -4.80 -13.92 8.07
N ALA A 136 -3.57 -14.43 8.14
CA ALA A 136 -2.42 -13.81 7.49
C ALA A 136 -2.04 -14.60 6.24
N TYR A 137 -1.90 -13.89 5.12
CA TYR A 137 -1.48 -14.42 3.83
C TYR A 137 -0.14 -13.79 3.47
N GLN A 138 0.87 -14.63 3.32
CA GLN A 138 2.19 -14.19 2.90
C GLN A 138 2.26 -14.23 1.38
N GLY A 139 2.24 -13.09 0.74
CA GLY A 139 2.28 -12.96 -0.70
C GLY A 139 1.74 -11.63 -1.17
N GLU A 140 1.88 -11.40 -2.45
CA GLU A 140 1.29 -10.26 -3.15
C GLU A 140 -0.16 -10.58 -3.56
N LEU A 141 -1.01 -9.57 -3.62
CA LEU A 141 -2.34 -9.73 -4.20
C LEU A 141 -2.20 -9.71 -5.72
N ASP A 142 -2.04 -10.89 -6.32
CA ASP A 142 -2.14 -11.09 -7.76
C ASP A 142 -3.58 -11.42 -8.18
N ALA A 143 -3.80 -11.69 -9.47
CA ALA A 143 -5.13 -11.98 -10.01
C ALA A 143 -5.77 -13.22 -9.39
N ASP A 144 -4.97 -14.28 -9.15
CA ASP A 144 -5.45 -15.53 -8.56
C ASP A 144 -5.81 -15.34 -7.09
N ALA A 145 -4.92 -14.68 -6.32
CA ALA A 145 -5.19 -14.34 -4.92
C ALA A 145 -6.42 -13.42 -4.78
N ALA A 146 -6.58 -12.44 -5.68
CA ALA A 146 -7.76 -11.56 -5.70
C ALA A 146 -9.04 -12.36 -5.97
N ALA A 147 -9.03 -13.30 -6.93
CA ALA A 147 -10.16 -14.15 -7.23
C ALA A 147 -10.53 -15.10 -6.08
N GLU A 148 -9.55 -15.55 -5.28
CA GLU A 148 -9.79 -16.42 -4.11
C GLU A 148 -10.23 -15.61 -2.88
N LEU A 149 -9.53 -14.53 -2.56
CA LEU A 149 -9.68 -13.84 -1.28
C LEU A 149 -10.81 -12.82 -1.27
N VAL A 150 -10.95 -11.99 -2.31
CA VAL A 150 -11.93 -10.89 -2.32
C VAL A 150 -13.37 -11.37 -2.08
N PRO A 151 -13.88 -12.43 -2.75
CA PRO A 151 -15.25 -12.89 -2.50
C PRO A 151 -15.46 -13.44 -1.09
N ALA A 152 -14.40 -13.84 -0.39
CA ALA A 152 -14.47 -14.44 0.94
C ALA A 152 -14.60 -13.42 2.08
N TYR A 153 -14.48 -12.12 1.79
CA TYR A 153 -14.61 -11.02 2.76
C TYR A 153 -15.73 -10.07 2.37
N ASP A 154 -16.20 -9.28 3.34
CA ASP A 154 -17.30 -8.34 3.13
C ASP A 154 -16.80 -7.00 2.60
N ILE A 155 -15.64 -6.54 3.05
CA ILE A 155 -15.05 -5.23 2.73
C ILE A 155 -13.57 -5.40 2.41
N ILE A 156 -13.09 -4.64 1.43
CA ILE A 156 -11.65 -4.53 1.11
C ILE A 156 -11.11 -3.22 1.69
N LEU A 157 -9.98 -3.28 2.39
CA LEU A 157 -9.23 -2.13 2.86
C LEU A 157 -7.89 -2.07 2.14
N ASP A 158 -7.61 -0.92 1.53
CA ASP A 158 -6.41 -0.70 0.75
C ASP A 158 -5.27 -0.10 1.58
N GLY A 159 -4.29 -0.90 1.88
CA GLY A 159 -3.03 -0.49 2.51
C GLY A 159 -1.86 -0.39 1.53
N THR A 160 -2.11 -0.45 0.22
CA THR A 160 -1.07 -0.49 -0.82
C THR A 160 -0.59 0.92 -1.19
N ASP A 161 0.62 0.98 -1.76
CA ASP A 161 1.25 2.22 -2.22
C ASP A 161 1.59 2.19 -3.72
N ASN A 162 1.04 1.23 -4.48
CA ASN A 162 1.28 1.10 -5.91
C ASN A 162 -0.03 1.05 -6.71
N PHE A 163 0.03 1.55 -7.95
CA PHE A 163 -1.15 1.66 -8.80
C PHE A 163 -1.64 0.31 -9.32
N ALA A 164 -0.75 -0.64 -9.62
CA ALA A 164 -1.13 -1.96 -10.13
C ALA A 164 -2.06 -2.67 -9.14
N ALA A 165 -1.68 -2.70 -7.86
CA ALA A 165 -2.54 -3.26 -6.80
C ALA A 165 -3.87 -2.51 -6.70
N LYS A 166 -3.87 -1.16 -6.80
CA LYS A 166 -5.10 -0.36 -6.72
C LYS A 166 -6.07 -0.65 -7.86
N PHE A 167 -5.57 -0.80 -9.09
CA PHE A 167 -6.40 -1.16 -10.24
C PHE A 167 -6.95 -2.59 -10.12
N LEU A 168 -6.13 -3.55 -9.69
CA LEU A 168 -6.59 -4.92 -9.43
C LEU A 168 -7.64 -4.98 -8.31
N ILE A 169 -7.40 -4.27 -7.19
CA ILE A 169 -8.38 -4.17 -6.08
C ILE A 169 -9.69 -3.58 -6.58
N ASN A 170 -9.64 -2.50 -7.39
CA ASN A 170 -10.84 -1.92 -7.98
C ASN A 170 -11.62 -2.93 -8.82
N ASP A 171 -10.93 -3.61 -9.74
CA ASP A 171 -11.57 -4.53 -10.67
C ASP A 171 -12.15 -5.75 -9.92
N ALA A 172 -11.44 -6.27 -8.93
CA ALA A 172 -11.95 -7.32 -8.05
C ALA A 172 -13.12 -6.84 -7.18
N SER A 173 -13.05 -5.60 -6.63
CA SER A 173 -14.14 -4.97 -5.89
C SER A 173 -15.43 -4.92 -6.71
N VAL A 174 -15.35 -4.45 -7.96
CA VAL A 174 -16.51 -4.36 -8.86
C VAL A 174 -16.99 -5.76 -9.25
N LYS A 175 -16.06 -6.66 -9.65
CA LYS A 175 -16.37 -8.03 -10.07
C LYS A 175 -17.15 -8.80 -9.01
N PHE A 176 -16.76 -8.69 -7.74
CA PHE A 176 -17.36 -9.43 -6.64
C PHE A 176 -18.36 -8.62 -5.82
N GLY A 177 -18.67 -7.38 -6.23
CA GLY A 177 -19.63 -6.51 -5.55
C GLY A 177 -19.24 -6.16 -4.12
N LYS A 178 -17.94 -5.96 -3.85
CA LYS A 178 -17.41 -5.67 -2.51
C LYS A 178 -17.07 -4.18 -2.38
N PRO A 179 -17.51 -3.49 -1.31
CA PRO A 179 -17.06 -2.12 -1.06
C PRO A 179 -15.54 -2.10 -0.83
N TRP A 180 -14.91 -1.06 -1.33
CA TRP A 180 -13.48 -0.84 -1.21
C TRP A 180 -13.18 0.50 -0.54
N VAL A 181 -12.48 0.45 0.58
CA VAL A 181 -12.00 1.62 1.30
C VAL A 181 -10.58 1.95 0.83
N TYR A 182 -10.51 2.91 -0.08
CA TYR A 182 -9.30 3.40 -0.72
C TYR A 182 -8.57 4.40 0.17
N SER A 183 -7.25 4.42 0.08
CA SER A 183 -6.41 5.52 0.53
C SER A 183 -5.15 5.64 -0.31
N ALA A 184 -4.63 6.86 -0.40
CA ALA A 184 -3.31 7.17 -0.92
C ALA A 184 -2.67 8.28 -0.09
N ILE A 185 -1.34 8.27 -0.03
CA ILE A 185 -0.54 9.27 0.66
C ILE A 185 0.69 9.61 -0.18
N GLN A 186 1.04 10.90 -0.20
CA GLN A 186 2.24 11.39 -0.85
C GLN A 186 2.77 12.61 -0.08
N GLY A 187 3.99 12.52 0.46
CA GLY A 187 4.57 13.60 1.24
C GLY A 187 3.71 13.96 2.46
N PHE A 188 3.05 15.12 2.38
CA PHE A 188 2.14 15.65 3.40
C PHE A 188 0.66 15.52 3.03
N GLU A 189 0.35 14.91 1.90
CA GLU A 189 -1.02 14.81 1.43
C GLU A 189 -1.58 13.40 1.64
N ALA A 190 -2.84 13.34 2.05
CA ALA A 190 -3.57 12.09 2.22
C ALA A 190 -4.91 12.16 1.50
N GLN A 191 -5.36 11.01 1.00
CA GLN A 191 -6.64 10.84 0.34
C GLN A 191 -7.33 9.59 0.90
N VAL A 192 -8.66 9.67 1.09
CA VAL A 192 -9.52 8.55 1.46
C VAL A 192 -10.83 8.63 0.70
N ALA A 193 -11.31 7.49 0.22
CA ALA A 193 -12.62 7.36 -0.44
C ALA A 193 -13.22 5.99 -0.18
N VAL A 194 -14.52 5.87 -0.39
CA VAL A 194 -15.23 4.59 -0.44
C VAL A 194 -15.75 4.39 -1.86
N PHE A 195 -15.24 3.37 -2.53
CA PHE A 195 -15.63 2.99 -3.88
C PHE A 195 -16.54 1.76 -3.89
N ASN A 196 -17.33 1.65 -4.94
CA ASN A 196 -18.20 0.49 -5.21
C ASN A 196 -19.12 0.14 -4.01
N TYR A 197 -19.66 1.15 -3.37
CA TYR A 197 -20.63 1.01 -2.27
C TYR A 197 -21.92 1.74 -2.63
N GLU A 198 -23.07 1.06 -2.48
CA GLU A 198 -24.43 1.62 -2.78
C GLU A 198 -24.55 2.30 -4.15
N GLY A 199 -23.93 1.68 -5.16
CA GLY A 199 -24.00 2.20 -6.54
C GLY A 199 -23.11 3.41 -6.83
N SER A 200 -22.19 3.75 -5.92
CA SER A 200 -21.23 4.84 -6.11
C SER A 200 -20.21 4.54 -7.22
N ALA A 201 -19.41 5.56 -7.55
CA ALA A 201 -18.30 5.45 -8.47
C ALA A 201 -17.32 4.35 -8.05
N CYS A 202 -16.65 3.73 -9.02
CA CYS A 202 -15.45 2.93 -8.79
C CYS A 202 -14.19 3.78 -9.07
N TYR A 203 -13.01 3.24 -8.76
CA TYR A 203 -11.75 3.96 -8.96
C TYR A 203 -11.48 4.31 -10.42
N ARG A 204 -11.92 3.45 -11.38
CA ARG A 204 -11.79 3.74 -12.81
C ARG A 204 -12.75 4.83 -13.31
N CYS A 205 -13.76 5.23 -12.55
CA CYS A 205 -14.52 6.45 -12.84
C CYS A 205 -13.67 7.71 -12.61
N LEU A 206 -12.73 7.66 -11.65
CA LEU A 206 -11.81 8.77 -11.36
C LEU A 206 -10.51 8.66 -12.19
N TYR A 207 -9.96 7.46 -12.32
CA TYR A 207 -8.75 7.15 -13.05
C TYR A 207 -9.01 6.01 -14.04
N PRO A 208 -9.43 6.30 -15.29
CA PRO A 208 -9.78 5.25 -16.27
C PRO A 208 -8.62 4.31 -16.58
N TYR A 209 -7.41 4.83 -16.61
CA TYR A 209 -6.18 4.09 -16.93
C TYR A 209 -5.13 4.31 -15.84
N ALA A 210 -4.25 3.32 -15.69
CA ALA A 210 -3.07 3.49 -14.89
C ALA A 210 -2.19 4.60 -15.49
N PRO A 211 -1.58 5.45 -14.66
CA PRO A 211 -0.71 6.50 -15.14
C PRO A 211 0.47 5.90 -15.90
N LEU A 212 0.81 6.52 -17.03
CA LEU A 212 1.99 6.14 -17.80
C LEU A 212 3.24 6.72 -17.12
N GLY A 213 4.22 5.89 -16.88
CA GLY A 213 5.49 6.26 -16.27
C GLY A 213 5.59 5.95 -14.78
N HIS A 214 6.80 6.11 -14.24
CA HIS A 214 7.07 5.88 -12.82
C HIS A 214 6.50 7.03 -11.99
N ILE A 215 5.60 6.69 -11.08
CA ILE A 215 5.16 7.62 -10.04
C ILE A 215 5.92 7.24 -8.77
N PRO A 216 6.66 8.19 -8.16
CA PRO A 216 7.41 7.92 -6.95
C PRO A 216 6.50 7.35 -5.86
N ASN A 217 6.87 6.20 -5.33
CA ASN A 217 6.21 5.61 -4.17
C ASN A 217 6.64 6.32 -2.86
N CYS A 218 6.06 5.91 -1.72
CA CYS A 218 6.37 6.51 -0.42
C CYS A 218 7.85 6.42 -0.03
N ALA A 219 8.60 5.46 -0.56
CA ALA A 219 10.03 5.32 -0.27
C ALA A 219 10.88 6.33 -1.05
N GLU A 220 10.38 6.80 -2.19
CA GLU A 220 11.06 7.75 -3.07
C GLU A 220 10.63 9.20 -2.83
N GLY A 221 9.32 9.43 -2.62
CA GLY A 221 8.75 10.76 -2.40
C GLY A 221 8.84 11.25 -0.95
N GLY A 222 9.23 10.38 0.00
CA GLY A 222 9.23 10.68 1.42
C GLY A 222 7.83 10.76 2.02
N ILE A 223 7.71 10.48 3.31
CA ILE A 223 6.44 10.53 4.04
C ILE A 223 6.65 10.72 5.54
N ILE A 224 5.76 11.47 6.17
CA ILE A 224 5.67 11.55 7.63
C ILE A 224 4.68 10.48 8.13
N GLY A 225 5.13 9.64 9.09
CA GLY A 225 4.32 8.55 9.63
C GLY A 225 2.97 8.99 10.19
N ALA A 226 2.88 10.18 10.78
CA ALA A 226 1.63 10.74 11.30
C ALA A 226 0.56 10.94 10.20
N VAL A 227 0.95 11.31 8.97
CA VAL A 227 0.03 11.44 7.83
C VAL A 227 -0.53 10.07 7.44
N ALA A 228 0.33 9.05 7.38
CA ALA A 228 -0.09 7.66 7.18
C ALA A 228 -1.04 7.19 8.29
N GLY A 229 -0.76 7.58 9.54
CA GLY A 229 -1.60 7.32 10.71
C GLY A 229 -3.01 7.91 10.54
N ILE A 230 -3.12 9.20 10.21
CA ILE A 230 -4.41 9.87 9.99
C ILE A 230 -5.20 9.17 8.88
N ALA A 231 -4.55 8.88 7.74
CA ALA A 231 -5.21 8.24 6.60
C ALA A 231 -5.72 6.83 6.95
N GLY A 232 -4.87 5.98 7.54
CA GLY A 232 -5.26 4.60 7.91
C GLY A 232 -6.32 4.54 9.01
N VAL A 233 -6.28 5.43 10.00
CA VAL A 233 -7.33 5.54 11.02
C VAL A 233 -8.64 6.02 10.38
N THR A 234 -8.57 6.96 9.43
CA THR A 234 -9.75 7.41 8.67
C THR A 234 -10.33 6.24 7.86
N GLN A 235 -9.49 5.39 7.23
CA GLN A 235 -9.96 4.18 6.55
C GLN A 235 -10.69 3.23 7.53
N ALA A 236 -10.12 2.96 8.71
CA ALA A 236 -10.76 2.12 9.71
C ALA A 236 -12.14 2.66 10.11
N LEU A 237 -12.26 3.99 10.25
CA LEU A 237 -13.54 4.64 10.52
C LEU A 237 -14.54 4.44 9.37
N GLN A 238 -14.10 4.51 8.09
CA GLN A 238 -14.99 4.23 6.95
C GLN A 238 -15.49 2.78 6.96
N VAL A 239 -14.63 1.80 7.27
CA VAL A 239 -15.03 0.39 7.43
C VAL A 239 -16.12 0.24 8.49
N ILE A 240 -15.94 0.87 9.65
CA ILE A 240 -16.94 0.83 10.75
C ILE A 240 -18.26 1.44 10.29
N LYS A 241 -18.23 2.57 9.59
CA LYS A 241 -19.41 3.23 9.03
C LYS A 241 -20.18 2.34 8.05
N ILE A 242 -19.47 1.68 7.13
CA ILE A 242 -20.07 0.73 6.17
C ILE A 242 -20.76 -0.41 6.93
N ILE A 243 -20.09 -0.98 7.94
CA ILE A 243 -20.63 -2.14 8.70
C ILE A 243 -21.85 -1.75 9.52
N THR A 244 -21.80 -0.63 10.23
CA THR A 244 -22.91 -0.20 11.08
C THR A 244 -24.12 0.21 10.28
N GLY A 245 -23.92 0.91 9.13
CA GLY A 245 -24.98 1.36 8.24
C GLY A 245 -26.01 2.26 8.95
N HIS A 246 -25.56 3.11 9.88
CA HIS A 246 -26.43 3.96 10.68
C HIS A 246 -26.62 5.31 9.99
N GLU A 247 -27.89 5.78 9.91
CA GLU A 247 -28.24 7.11 9.39
C GLU A 247 -27.59 8.20 10.27
N GLY A 248 -26.93 9.18 9.65
CA GLY A 248 -26.13 10.21 10.35
C GLY A 248 -24.69 9.77 10.64
N PHE A 249 -24.30 8.57 10.19
CA PHE A 249 -22.93 8.06 10.31
C PHE A 249 -22.46 7.45 8.98
N GLU A 250 -22.68 8.20 7.90
CA GLU A 250 -22.44 7.74 6.53
C GLU A 250 -20.94 7.69 6.18
N PRO A 251 -20.52 6.71 5.38
CA PRO A 251 -19.16 6.65 4.85
C PRO A 251 -18.92 7.71 3.75
N LEU A 252 -17.67 7.87 3.33
CA LEU A 252 -17.26 8.76 2.23
C LEU A 252 -17.63 8.19 0.85
N THR A 253 -18.90 7.88 0.67
CA THR A 253 -19.44 7.28 -0.56
C THR A 253 -19.52 8.31 -1.68
N GLY A 254 -18.96 8.00 -2.86
CA GLY A 254 -18.98 8.90 -4.01
C GLY A 254 -18.20 10.20 -3.80
N THR A 255 -17.32 10.25 -2.82
CA THR A 255 -16.50 11.42 -2.52
C THR A 255 -15.06 11.04 -2.25
N LEU A 256 -14.14 11.96 -2.57
CA LEU A 256 -12.73 11.88 -2.20
C LEU A 256 -12.45 12.91 -1.12
N TRP A 257 -12.17 12.46 0.07
CA TRP A 257 -11.65 13.29 1.15
C TRP A 257 -10.15 13.45 0.99
N THR A 258 -9.65 14.69 1.09
CA THR A 258 -8.22 15.01 1.01
C THR A 258 -7.78 15.81 2.23
N LEU A 259 -6.55 15.61 2.66
CA LEU A 259 -5.88 16.34 3.72
C LEU A 259 -4.54 16.88 3.21
N ASP A 260 -4.31 18.18 3.38
CA ASP A 260 -2.97 18.76 3.37
C ASP A 260 -2.50 18.90 4.82
N ALA A 261 -1.61 18.03 5.27
CA ALA A 261 -1.13 18.01 6.66
C ALA A 261 -0.16 19.15 6.99
N ARG A 262 0.31 19.96 6.01
CA ARG A 262 1.09 21.17 6.30
C ARG A 262 0.21 22.24 6.92
N THR A 263 -1.01 22.34 6.48
CA THR A 263 -1.99 23.35 6.88
C THR A 263 -3.15 22.79 7.68
N MET A 264 -3.28 21.45 7.75
CA MET A 264 -4.43 20.72 8.26
C MET A 264 -5.73 21.03 7.49
N ALA A 265 -5.61 21.58 6.28
CA ALA A 265 -6.76 21.84 5.44
C ALA A 265 -7.32 20.53 4.86
N THR A 266 -8.64 20.38 4.92
CA THR A 266 -9.34 19.24 4.32
C THR A 266 -10.28 19.70 3.23
N ARG A 267 -10.48 18.86 2.22
CA ARG A 267 -11.47 19.07 1.15
C ARG A 267 -12.20 17.76 0.89
N THR A 268 -13.45 17.84 0.49
CA THR A 268 -14.23 16.71 0.02
C THR A 268 -14.67 17.02 -1.40
N LEU A 269 -14.25 16.20 -2.34
CA LEU A 269 -14.52 16.33 -3.77
C LEU A 269 -15.54 15.27 -4.17
N PHE A 270 -16.58 15.65 -4.90
CA PHE A 270 -17.55 14.71 -5.44
C PHE A 270 -16.96 13.91 -6.60
N ILE A 271 -17.17 12.60 -6.60
CA ILE A 271 -16.75 11.67 -7.68
C ILE A 271 -18.04 11.14 -8.34
N PRO A 272 -18.41 11.64 -9.52
CA PRO A 272 -19.57 11.12 -10.24
C PRO A 272 -19.26 9.71 -10.76
N ARG A 273 -20.27 8.83 -10.71
CA ARG A 273 -20.19 7.55 -11.42
C ARG A 273 -20.28 7.81 -12.93
N ASP A 274 -19.32 7.30 -13.67
CA ASP A 274 -19.30 7.36 -15.13
C ASP A 274 -20.13 6.21 -15.71
N ALA A 275 -21.16 6.55 -16.49
CA ALA A 275 -22.01 5.57 -17.15
C ALA A 275 -21.27 4.78 -18.26
N ALA A 276 -20.17 5.33 -18.78
CA ALA A 276 -19.29 4.69 -19.77
C ALA A 276 -18.01 4.13 -19.17
N CYS A 277 -17.94 3.98 -17.84
CA CYS A 277 -16.75 3.52 -17.14
C CYS A 277 -16.24 2.19 -17.68
N LEU A 278 -14.94 2.07 -17.89
CA LEU A 278 -14.30 0.87 -18.43
C LEU A 278 -14.45 -0.39 -17.54
N CYS A 279 -14.88 -0.21 -16.30
CA CYS A 279 -15.06 -1.29 -15.33
C CYS A 279 -16.50 -1.40 -14.83
N CYS A 280 -17.00 -0.45 -14.04
CA CYS A 280 -18.27 -0.60 -13.35
C CYS A 280 -19.54 -0.42 -14.24
N SER A 281 -19.38 -0.11 -15.54
CA SER A 281 -20.45 -0.17 -16.53
C SER A 281 -20.62 -1.55 -17.15
N LYS A 282 -19.65 -2.46 -16.97
CA LYS A 282 -19.64 -3.82 -17.53
C LYS A 282 -20.38 -4.80 -16.62
N ASN A 283 -20.77 -5.94 -17.19
CA ASN A 283 -21.21 -7.07 -16.38
C ASN A 283 -20.04 -7.60 -15.56
N PRO A 284 -20.23 -7.98 -14.28
CA PRO A 284 -19.16 -8.49 -13.43
C PRO A 284 -18.39 -9.69 -14.03
N GLU A 285 -19.07 -10.54 -14.81
CA GLU A 285 -18.46 -11.70 -15.47
C GLU A 285 -17.46 -11.30 -16.56
N GLU A 286 -17.65 -10.14 -17.19
CA GLU A 286 -16.78 -9.61 -18.24
C GLU A 286 -15.51 -8.95 -17.71
N ILE A 287 -15.43 -8.73 -16.39
CA ILE A 287 -14.28 -8.12 -15.75
C ILE A 287 -13.18 -9.17 -15.61
N ILE A 288 -12.09 -8.97 -16.32
CA ILE A 288 -10.89 -9.80 -16.23
C ILE A 288 -10.01 -9.21 -15.14
N LEU A 289 -9.56 -10.04 -14.21
CA LEU A 289 -8.59 -9.62 -13.19
C LEU A 289 -7.20 -9.75 -13.79
N GLU A 290 -6.56 -8.62 -13.97
CA GLU A 290 -5.19 -8.55 -14.45
C GLU A 290 -4.37 -7.80 -13.42
N TYR A 291 -3.27 -8.40 -12.99
CA TYR A 291 -2.24 -7.73 -12.24
C TYR A 291 -1.10 -7.40 -13.19
N GLU A 292 -1.07 -6.17 -13.65
CA GLU A 292 0.11 -5.65 -14.30
C GLU A 292 1.03 -5.09 -13.22
N PRO A 293 2.04 -5.85 -12.77
CA PRO A 293 3.05 -5.27 -11.90
C PRO A 293 3.57 -4.04 -12.64
N GLN A 294 3.71 -2.93 -11.92
CA GLN A 294 4.34 -1.72 -12.47
C GLN A 294 5.85 -1.95 -12.71
N ASN A 295 6.19 -3.06 -13.28
CA ASN A 295 7.25 -3.08 -14.23
C ASN A 295 6.69 -2.33 -15.41
N CYS A 296 6.80 -1.00 -15.40
CA CYS A 296 6.93 -0.30 -16.66
C CYS A 296 8.07 -0.98 -17.40
N GLU A 297 7.72 -2.01 -18.16
CA GLU A 297 8.39 -2.25 -19.41
C GLU A 297 7.97 -1.12 -20.38
N ILE A 298 8.18 0.13 -19.95
CA ILE A 298 8.72 1.11 -20.88
C ILE A 298 9.98 0.39 -21.30
N ASN A 299 10.12 0.01 -22.56
CA ASN A 299 11.20 -0.77 -23.13
C ASN A 299 12.52 -0.52 -22.39
N ASP A 300 12.64 -1.05 -21.17
CA ASP A 300 13.81 -0.98 -20.29
C ASP A 300 14.99 -1.70 -20.96
N ARG A 301 14.68 -2.49 -22.00
CA ARG A 301 15.66 -3.08 -22.92
C ARG A 301 16.43 -2.05 -23.73
N GLU A 302 15.97 -0.80 -23.81
CA GLU A 302 16.64 0.26 -24.53
C GLU A 302 17.59 1.09 -23.66
N VAL A 303 17.48 1.08 -22.32
CA VAL A 303 18.42 1.78 -21.44
C VAL A 303 19.60 0.89 -21.13
N GLN A 304 20.74 1.20 -21.72
CA GLN A 304 21.99 0.51 -21.44
C GLN A 304 22.42 0.77 -19.99
N GLU A 305 22.64 -0.31 -19.23
CA GLU A 305 23.26 -0.23 -17.91
C GLU A 305 24.77 -0.40 -18.01
N ILE A 306 25.48 0.39 -17.23
CA ILE A 306 26.95 0.36 -17.18
C ILE A 306 27.42 0.21 -15.72
N SER A 307 28.48 -0.57 -15.49
CA SER A 307 29.16 -0.65 -14.18
C SER A 307 29.96 0.63 -13.90
N VAL A 308 30.42 0.80 -12.67
CA VAL A 308 31.29 1.93 -12.29
C VAL A 308 32.58 1.93 -13.14
N ASP A 309 33.29 0.79 -13.25
CA ASP A 309 34.47 0.66 -14.10
C ASP A 309 34.17 0.99 -15.56
N GLY A 310 33.01 0.53 -16.06
CA GLY A 310 32.58 0.82 -17.42
C GLY A 310 32.32 2.31 -17.63
N ALA A 311 31.71 2.99 -16.68
CA ALA A 311 31.45 4.42 -16.74
C ALA A 311 32.74 5.25 -16.69
N GLN A 312 33.71 4.84 -15.86
CA GLN A 312 35.04 5.46 -15.79
C GLN A 312 35.88 5.24 -17.04
N SER A 313 35.59 4.19 -17.80
CA SER A 313 36.30 3.87 -19.07
C SER A 313 35.77 4.66 -20.26
N ILE A 314 34.67 5.39 -20.11
CA ILE A 314 34.14 6.25 -21.19
C ILE A 314 34.93 7.56 -21.24
N ASP A 315 35.64 7.78 -22.34
CA ASP A 315 36.30 9.05 -22.58
C ASP A 315 35.28 10.20 -22.62
N ASN A 316 35.52 11.24 -21.82
CA ASN A 316 34.68 12.42 -21.75
C ASN A 316 33.19 12.14 -21.36
N ALA A 317 32.93 11.18 -20.47
CA ALA A 317 31.59 10.93 -19.94
C ALA A 317 31.03 12.20 -19.26
N PHE A 318 29.71 12.42 -19.39
CA PHE A 318 29.00 13.50 -18.72
C PHE A 318 28.09 12.92 -17.65
N TYR A 319 28.50 13.06 -16.40
CA TYR A 319 27.72 12.52 -15.27
C TYR A 319 26.58 13.45 -14.90
N VAL A 320 25.39 12.90 -14.65
CA VAL A 320 24.20 13.63 -14.22
C VAL A 320 23.60 12.96 -13.00
N ASP A 321 23.52 13.70 -11.90
CA ASP A 321 22.86 13.27 -10.68
C ASP A 321 21.37 13.62 -10.72
N VAL A 322 20.54 12.58 -10.66
CA VAL A 322 19.09 12.77 -10.63
C VAL A 322 18.49 12.60 -9.24
N ARG A 323 19.34 12.62 -8.19
CA ARG A 323 18.89 12.63 -6.80
C ARG A 323 18.30 14.00 -6.45
N GLU A 324 17.63 14.07 -5.28
CA GLU A 324 17.08 15.32 -4.80
C GLU A 324 18.15 16.19 -4.12
N GLU A 325 17.85 17.48 -3.91
CA GLU A 325 18.80 18.50 -3.45
C GLU A 325 19.47 18.11 -2.11
N TYR A 326 18.71 17.50 -1.19
CA TYR A 326 19.23 17.08 0.10
C TYR A 326 20.23 15.91 0.00
N GLU A 327 20.10 15.06 -1.03
CA GLU A 327 21.03 13.95 -1.29
C GLU A 327 22.29 14.48 -1.97
N TRP A 328 22.14 15.46 -2.88
CA TRP A 328 23.23 16.15 -3.55
C TRP A 328 24.13 16.88 -2.55
N ALA A 329 23.54 17.55 -1.54
CA ALA A 329 24.27 18.25 -0.51
C ALA A 329 25.15 17.31 0.36
N GLY A 330 24.83 16.01 0.40
CA GLY A 330 25.60 14.96 1.07
C GLY A 330 26.83 14.47 0.28
N GLY A 331 27.08 15.02 -0.93
CA GLY A 331 28.17 14.65 -1.82
C GLY A 331 27.68 14.10 -3.16
N ALA A 332 28.49 14.24 -4.21
CA ALA A 332 28.19 13.84 -5.57
C ALA A 332 29.44 13.34 -6.29
N ILE A 333 29.28 12.73 -7.47
CA ILE A 333 30.43 12.43 -8.35
C ILE A 333 31.03 13.77 -8.82
N GLU A 334 32.34 13.90 -8.73
CA GLU A 334 33.04 15.13 -9.10
C GLU A 334 32.76 15.50 -10.55
N GLY A 335 32.38 16.77 -10.77
CA GLY A 335 32.04 17.29 -12.11
C GLY A 335 30.67 16.87 -12.63
N ALA A 336 29.85 16.17 -11.86
CA ALA A 336 28.51 15.82 -12.28
C ALA A 336 27.58 17.06 -12.34
N ALA A 337 26.69 17.09 -13.32
CA ALA A 337 25.59 18.03 -13.38
C ALA A 337 24.45 17.61 -12.46
N PHE A 338 23.74 18.58 -11.91
CA PHE A 338 22.59 18.33 -11.04
C PHE A 338 21.27 18.52 -11.77
N LEU A 339 20.51 17.45 -11.91
CA LEU A 339 19.19 17.43 -12.55
C LEU A 339 18.24 16.52 -11.78
N PRO A 340 17.66 16.96 -10.66
CA PRO A 340 16.77 16.12 -9.87
C PRO A 340 15.60 15.58 -10.70
N LEU A 341 15.25 14.32 -10.46
CA LEU A 341 14.16 13.64 -11.18
C LEU A 341 12.84 14.42 -11.10
N SER A 342 12.58 15.05 -9.96
CA SER A 342 11.41 15.91 -9.76
C SER A 342 11.32 17.03 -10.81
N ARG A 343 12.43 17.74 -11.08
CA ARG A 343 12.47 18.79 -12.11
C ARG A 343 12.30 18.22 -13.52
N LEU A 344 12.89 17.05 -13.79
CA LEU A 344 12.72 16.38 -15.08
C LEU A 344 11.25 15.98 -15.30
N MET A 345 10.55 15.53 -14.27
CA MET A 345 9.12 15.21 -14.30
C MET A 345 8.25 16.45 -14.52
N ASP A 346 8.61 17.60 -13.95
CA ASP A 346 7.91 18.88 -14.15
C ASP A 346 8.12 19.47 -15.57
N GLY A 347 8.76 18.72 -16.46
CA GLY A 347 8.93 19.13 -17.86
C GLY A 347 10.17 19.97 -18.14
N HIS A 348 11.06 20.20 -17.16
CA HIS A 348 12.33 20.88 -17.43
C HIS A 348 13.17 20.09 -18.43
N ALA A 349 13.56 20.72 -19.51
CA ALA A 349 14.50 20.18 -20.49
C ALA A 349 15.90 20.68 -20.11
N PRO A 350 16.80 19.80 -19.67
CA PRO A 350 18.18 20.22 -19.39
C PRO A 350 18.94 20.44 -20.70
N ASP A 351 19.88 21.35 -20.66
CA ASP A 351 20.87 21.50 -21.72
C ASP A 351 21.94 20.43 -21.59
N LEU A 352 21.74 19.29 -22.27
CA LEU A 352 22.62 18.14 -22.22
C LEU A 352 23.50 18.06 -23.49
N PRO A 353 24.77 17.67 -23.37
CA PRO A 353 25.67 17.57 -24.51
C PRO A 353 25.24 16.46 -25.47
N GLU A 354 25.14 16.73 -26.75
CA GLU A 354 24.78 15.76 -27.79
C GLU A 354 25.96 14.85 -28.19
N ASP A 355 27.18 15.36 -28.03
CA ASP A 355 28.43 14.72 -28.44
C ASP A 355 29.13 13.86 -27.37
N ARG A 356 28.50 13.71 -26.18
CA ARG A 356 29.05 13.00 -25.05
C ARG A 356 28.09 11.91 -24.59
N THR A 357 28.65 10.80 -24.02
CA THR A 357 27.81 9.82 -23.33
C THR A 357 27.38 10.37 -21.99
N ILE A 358 26.07 10.43 -21.77
CA ILE A 358 25.44 10.91 -20.54
C ILE A 358 25.25 9.73 -19.61
N VAL A 359 25.97 9.74 -18.48
CA VAL A 359 25.87 8.71 -17.43
C VAL A 359 24.96 9.23 -16.32
N LEU A 360 23.73 8.74 -16.28
CA LEU A 360 22.78 9.09 -15.23
C LEU A 360 22.98 8.23 -14.01
N TYR A 361 22.93 8.82 -12.82
CA TYR A 361 22.94 8.08 -11.57
C TYR A 361 21.99 8.68 -10.54
N CYS A 362 21.49 7.81 -9.66
CA CYS A 362 20.82 8.16 -8.41
C CYS A 362 21.45 7.39 -7.24
N ALA A 363 20.81 7.26 -6.11
CA ALA A 363 21.39 6.50 -4.98
C ALA A 363 21.70 5.04 -5.35
N LYS A 364 20.76 4.31 -5.99
CA LYS A 364 20.86 2.86 -6.28
C LYS A 364 20.66 2.47 -7.76
N GLY A 365 20.53 3.42 -8.68
CA GLY A 365 20.37 3.16 -10.11
C GLY A 365 18.92 3.05 -10.61
N VAL A 366 17.91 3.04 -9.73
CA VAL A 366 16.49 2.89 -10.13
C VAL A 366 15.91 4.20 -10.71
N ARG A 367 15.99 5.30 -9.98
CA ARG A 367 15.51 6.63 -10.43
C ARG A 367 16.24 7.11 -11.68
N SER A 368 17.52 6.84 -11.78
CA SER A 368 18.34 7.22 -12.94
C SER A 368 18.01 6.42 -14.19
N ARG A 369 17.61 5.14 -14.06
CA ARG A 369 17.09 4.37 -15.18
C ARG A 369 15.81 5.01 -15.72
N HIS A 370 14.91 5.40 -14.84
CA HIS A 370 13.67 6.09 -15.22
C HIS A 370 13.96 7.44 -15.91
N ALA A 371 14.86 8.25 -15.34
CA ALA A 371 15.31 9.50 -15.97
C ALA A 371 15.88 9.26 -17.37
N ALA A 372 16.68 8.18 -17.56
CA ALA A 372 17.22 7.80 -18.86
C ALA A 372 16.12 7.51 -19.89
N THR A 373 15.08 6.77 -19.48
CA THR A 373 13.92 6.49 -20.34
C THR A 373 13.19 7.76 -20.73
N MET A 374 12.96 8.68 -19.78
CA MET A 374 12.30 9.96 -20.06
C MET A 374 13.12 10.82 -21.04
N LEU A 375 14.45 10.86 -20.88
CA LEU A 375 15.33 11.61 -21.76
C LEU A 375 15.35 11.00 -23.18
N LYS A 376 15.41 9.66 -23.29
CA LYS A 376 15.30 8.97 -24.59
C LYS A 376 13.98 9.26 -25.30
N ALA A 377 12.86 9.25 -24.58
CA ALA A 377 11.56 9.61 -25.12
C ALA A 377 11.51 11.08 -25.63
N ARG A 378 12.39 11.96 -25.13
CA ARG A 378 12.56 13.34 -25.55
C ARG A 378 13.64 13.53 -26.62
N GLY A 379 14.19 12.43 -27.15
CA GLY A 379 15.18 12.44 -28.24
C GLY A 379 16.65 12.49 -27.81
N VAL A 380 16.96 12.34 -26.52
CA VAL A 380 18.33 12.22 -26.02
C VAL A 380 18.75 10.76 -26.04
N HIS A 381 19.50 10.32 -27.07
CA HIS A 381 19.77 8.91 -27.32
C HIS A 381 21.05 8.37 -26.67
N ASN A 382 22.01 9.23 -26.36
CA ASN A 382 23.34 8.90 -25.83
C ASN A 382 23.37 8.77 -24.29
N VAL A 383 22.31 8.19 -23.71
CA VAL A 383 22.10 8.10 -22.26
C VAL A 383 22.28 6.66 -21.78
N VAL A 384 23.03 6.47 -20.69
CA VAL A 384 23.24 5.20 -20.00
C VAL A 384 22.94 5.35 -18.51
N ASN A 385 22.55 4.25 -17.86
CA ASN A 385 22.27 4.20 -16.42
C ASN A 385 23.44 3.59 -15.65
N LEU A 386 23.94 4.24 -14.60
CA LEU A 386 24.95 3.72 -13.70
C LEU A 386 24.34 2.65 -12.79
N ARG A 387 24.72 1.39 -12.99
CA ARG A 387 24.25 0.25 -12.17
C ARG A 387 24.67 0.42 -10.73
N GLY A 388 23.70 0.31 -9.81
CA GLY A 388 23.93 0.48 -8.38
C GLY A 388 24.13 1.92 -7.93
N GLY A 389 24.12 2.89 -8.86
CA GLY A 389 24.12 4.32 -8.58
C GLY A 389 25.30 4.84 -7.76
N TYR A 390 25.08 5.89 -6.99
CA TYR A 390 26.08 6.54 -6.16
C TYR A 390 26.62 5.64 -5.04
N GLU A 391 25.80 4.73 -4.51
CA GLU A 391 26.24 3.75 -3.52
C GLU A 391 27.28 2.77 -4.08
N ALA A 392 27.14 2.33 -5.34
CA ALA A 392 28.14 1.52 -6.00
C ALA A 392 29.42 2.33 -6.29
N TRP A 393 29.24 3.57 -6.76
CA TRP A 393 30.36 4.48 -7.00
C TRP A 393 31.23 4.70 -5.78
N LEU A 394 30.61 4.94 -4.61
CA LEU A 394 31.35 5.13 -3.36
C LEU A 394 32.10 3.86 -2.92
N ARG A 395 31.50 2.68 -3.11
CA ARG A 395 32.14 1.40 -2.74
C ARG A 395 33.36 1.05 -3.59
N GLU A 396 33.35 1.43 -4.87
CA GLU A 396 34.41 1.11 -5.81
C GLU A 396 35.52 2.18 -5.83
N ASN A 397 35.26 3.37 -5.24
CA ASN A 397 36.21 4.49 -5.16
C ASN A 397 36.61 4.82 -3.69
N ALA A 398 36.25 3.97 -2.71
CA ALA A 398 36.71 4.05 -1.30
C ALA A 398 38.00 3.22 -1.11
#